data_5b55045d2824f173f1ad6bfe9e2c75ec
#
_entry.id   5b55045d2824f173f1ad6bfe9e2c75ec
#
_cell.length_a   1.000
_cell.length_b   1.000
_cell.length_c   1.000
_cell.angle_alpha   90.00
_cell.angle_beta   90.00
_cell.angle_gamma   90.00
#
_symmetry.space_group_name_H-M   'P 1'
#
loop_
_entity.id
_entity.type
_entity.pdbx_description
1 polymer ?
#
loop_
_entity_poly.entity_id
_entity_poly.type
_entity_poly.pdbx_seq_one_letter_code
_entity_poly.pdbx_strand_id
1 'polypeptide(L)'
;MIRREIVFPVPREELWEALTEPERLEDWFANEVEVDLRPGGAASFRWSNGEERHATVITVAPEEQLTFAWDDEGEVEFTLSDDVDGTRLVVVETVPAWTTALDLQASALTYVHG
;
A
#
# COMPACT_ATOMS: atom_id res chain seq x y z
N MET A 1 -16.31 -5.14 -3.42
CA MET A 1 -14.87 -5.45 -3.29
C MET A 1 -14.12 -5.02 -4.53
N ILE A 2 -13.00 -4.38 -4.36
CA ILE A 2 -12.19 -3.84 -5.45
C ILE A 2 -10.91 -4.67 -5.57
N ARG A 3 -10.59 -5.09 -6.78
CA ARG A 3 -9.35 -5.80 -7.06
C ARG A 3 -8.61 -5.09 -8.18
N ARG A 4 -7.32 -4.79 -7.95
CA ARG A 4 -6.45 -4.17 -8.96
C ARG A 4 -5.16 -4.96 -9.08
N GLU A 5 -4.63 -5.02 -10.28
CA GLU A 5 -3.36 -5.67 -10.56
C GLU A 5 -2.50 -4.67 -11.33
N ILE A 6 -1.34 -4.34 -10.76
CA ILE A 6 -0.45 -3.31 -11.29
C ILE A 6 0.97 -3.87 -11.33
N VAL A 7 1.70 -3.63 -12.41
CA VAL A 7 3.11 -3.98 -12.51
C VAL A 7 3.93 -2.71 -12.36
N PHE A 8 4.80 -2.67 -11.35
CA PHE A 8 5.72 -1.56 -11.11
C PHE A 8 7.13 -1.94 -11.59
N PRO A 9 7.85 -1.03 -12.26
CA PRO A 9 9.19 -1.31 -12.79
C PRO A 9 10.26 -1.21 -11.70
N VAL A 10 10.06 -1.90 -10.59
CA VAL A 10 10.97 -1.91 -9.43
C VAL A 10 11.02 -3.31 -8.83
N PRO A 11 12.12 -3.67 -8.11
CA PRO A 11 12.20 -4.97 -7.42
C PRO A 11 11.20 -5.07 -6.27
N ARG A 12 10.87 -6.29 -5.86
CA ARG A 12 9.92 -6.54 -4.75
C ARG A 12 10.35 -5.84 -3.46
N GLU A 13 11.63 -5.84 -3.16
CA GLU A 13 12.16 -5.17 -1.97
C GLU A 13 11.78 -3.69 -1.95
N GLU A 14 11.99 -2.99 -3.05
CA GLU A 14 11.68 -1.57 -3.16
C GLU A 14 10.18 -1.30 -3.06
N LEU A 15 9.37 -2.10 -3.72
CA LEU A 15 7.92 -1.97 -3.62
C LEU A 15 7.42 -2.27 -2.21
N TRP A 16 7.99 -3.28 -1.55
CA TRP A 16 7.68 -3.60 -0.16
C TRP A 16 7.96 -2.42 0.77
N GLU A 17 9.11 -1.78 0.61
CA GLU A 17 9.47 -0.59 1.37
C GLU A 17 8.47 0.55 1.15
N ALA A 18 8.05 0.76 -0.09
CA ALA A 18 7.07 1.80 -0.43
C ALA A 18 5.71 1.56 0.22
N LEU A 19 5.36 0.30 0.50
CA LEU A 19 4.09 -0.06 1.13
C LEU A 19 4.15 -0.15 2.65
N THR A 20 5.34 -0.22 3.24
CA THR A 20 5.48 -0.52 4.67
C THR A 20 6.24 0.52 5.47
N GLU A 21 7.17 1.23 4.87
CA GLU A 21 7.96 2.24 5.59
C GLU A 21 7.19 3.55 5.70
N PRO A 22 7.01 4.08 6.93
CA PRO A 22 6.27 5.32 7.12
C PRO A 22 6.75 6.47 6.24
N GLU A 23 8.06 6.68 6.14
CA GLU A 23 8.63 7.74 5.32
C GLU A 23 8.26 7.61 3.84
N ARG A 24 8.25 6.37 3.34
CA ARG A 24 7.90 6.11 1.95
C ARG A 24 6.40 6.30 1.71
N LEU A 25 5.56 5.87 2.65
CA LEU A 25 4.12 6.06 2.59
C LEU A 25 3.75 7.54 2.66
N GLU A 26 4.54 8.35 3.37
CA GLU A 26 4.34 9.80 3.42
C GLU A 26 4.62 10.47 2.08
N ASP A 27 5.40 9.85 1.21
CA ASP A 27 5.69 10.38 -0.11
C ASP A 27 4.53 10.24 -1.09
N TRP A 28 3.64 9.26 -0.89
CA TRP A 28 2.62 9.00 -1.92
C TRP A 28 1.21 8.69 -1.39
N PHE A 29 1.04 8.34 -0.12
CA PHE A 29 -0.28 7.94 0.38
C PHE A 29 -0.89 8.92 1.37
N ALA A 30 -0.18 9.31 2.40
CA ALA A 30 -0.67 10.19 3.45
C ALA A 30 0.41 11.16 3.89
N ASN A 31 0.04 12.23 4.61
CA ASN A 31 1.00 13.23 5.06
C ASN A 31 1.79 12.80 6.29
N GLU A 32 1.14 12.07 7.21
CA GLU A 32 1.79 11.52 8.39
C GLU A 32 1.40 10.06 8.52
N VAL A 33 2.38 9.19 8.74
CA VAL A 33 2.17 7.75 8.81
C VAL A 33 2.93 7.14 9.99
N GLU A 34 2.24 6.29 10.74
CA GLU A 34 2.87 5.45 11.76
C GLU A 34 2.42 4.02 11.52
N VAL A 35 3.34 3.08 11.48
CA VAL A 35 3.05 1.67 11.27
C VAL A 35 3.91 0.82 12.18
N ASP A 36 3.26 -0.02 13.00
CA ASP A 36 3.92 -1.07 13.76
C ASP A 36 3.78 -2.35 12.94
N LEU A 37 4.81 -2.67 12.15
CA LEU A 37 4.75 -3.71 11.12
C LEU A 37 4.90 -5.11 11.71
N ARG A 38 3.85 -5.56 12.38
CA ARG A 38 3.74 -6.92 12.94
C ARG A 38 2.26 -7.28 13.05
N PRO A 39 1.90 -8.56 13.03
CA PRO A 39 0.51 -8.98 13.25
C PRO A 39 -0.01 -8.42 14.58
N GLY A 40 -1.15 -7.74 14.53
CA GLY A 40 -1.74 -7.07 15.69
C GLY A 40 -1.22 -5.65 15.93
N GLY A 41 -0.21 -5.20 15.16
CA GLY A 41 0.32 -3.85 15.30
C GLY A 41 -0.64 -2.79 14.77
N ALA A 42 -0.53 -1.56 15.30
CA ALA A 42 -1.39 -0.45 14.90
C ALA A 42 -0.76 0.33 13.75
N ALA A 43 -1.60 0.83 12.86
CA ALA A 43 -1.20 1.74 11.79
C ALA A 43 -2.11 2.96 11.83
N SER A 44 -1.55 4.14 11.59
CA SER A 44 -2.33 5.37 11.50
C SER A 44 -1.86 6.23 10.35
N PHE A 45 -2.81 6.87 9.70
CA PHE A 45 -2.59 7.69 8.51
C PHE A 45 -3.35 9.00 8.67
N ARG A 46 -2.66 10.13 8.44
CA ARG A 46 -3.27 11.46 8.52
C ARG A 46 -2.98 12.23 7.24
N TRP A 47 -4.01 12.89 6.72
CA TRP A 47 -3.92 13.72 5.53
C TRP A 47 -3.98 15.20 5.87
N SER A 48 -3.50 16.05 4.96
CA SER A 48 -3.41 17.51 5.17
C SER A 48 -4.78 18.20 5.35
N ASN A 49 -5.86 17.56 4.88
CA ASN A 49 -7.21 18.06 5.08
C ASN A 49 -7.79 17.77 6.48
N GLY A 50 -6.99 17.18 7.36
CA GLY A 50 -7.41 16.80 8.71
C GLY A 50 -8.02 15.42 8.83
N GLU A 51 -8.19 14.71 7.73
CA GLU A 51 -8.69 13.34 7.74
C GLU A 51 -7.67 12.40 8.36
N GLU A 52 -8.13 11.47 9.18
CA GLU A 52 -7.29 10.50 9.86
C GLU A 52 -7.95 9.14 9.85
N ARG A 53 -7.19 8.09 9.57
CA ARG A 53 -7.67 6.71 9.60
C ARG A 53 -6.72 5.82 10.34
N HIS A 54 -7.27 4.80 11.00
CA HIS A 54 -6.52 3.83 11.78
C HIS A 54 -6.80 2.43 11.27
N ALA A 55 -5.77 1.59 11.34
CA ALA A 55 -5.87 0.20 10.92
C ALA A 55 -5.07 -0.70 11.85
N THR A 56 -5.35 -1.99 11.78
CA THR A 56 -4.57 -3.02 12.47
C THR A 56 -3.90 -3.89 11.42
N VAL A 57 -2.61 -4.16 11.60
CA VAL A 57 -1.86 -5.06 10.74
C VAL A 57 -2.30 -6.49 11.05
N ILE A 58 -2.72 -7.23 10.05
CA ILE A 58 -3.20 -8.60 10.21
C ILE A 58 -2.13 -9.61 9.80
N THR A 59 -1.62 -9.49 8.57
CA THR A 59 -0.65 -10.41 8.01
C THR A 59 0.58 -9.64 7.54
N VAL A 60 1.77 -10.16 7.87
CA VAL A 60 3.03 -9.65 7.36
C VAL A 60 3.87 -10.82 6.88
N ALA A 61 4.03 -10.96 5.57
CA ALA A 61 4.96 -11.90 4.96
C ALA A 61 5.90 -11.03 4.09
N PRO A 62 7.11 -10.71 4.57
CA PRO A 62 7.98 -9.73 3.91
C PRO A 62 8.15 -9.99 2.42
N GLU A 63 7.95 -8.93 1.62
CA GLU A 63 8.03 -8.92 0.16
C GLU A 63 7.01 -9.82 -0.55
N GLU A 64 6.07 -10.41 0.18
CA GLU A 64 5.06 -11.31 -0.40
C GLU A 64 3.64 -10.88 -0.12
N GLN A 65 3.29 -10.58 1.13
CA GLN A 65 1.90 -10.29 1.49
C GLN A 65 1.80 -9.36 2.69
N LEU A 66 0.84 -8.43 2.61
CA LEU A 66 0.54 -7.51 3.69
C LEU A 66 -0.97 -7.30 3.73
N THR A 67 -1.58 -7.45 4.92
CA THR A 67 -3.01 -7.22 5.11
C THR A 67 -3.23 -6.25 6.26
N PHE A 68 -4.06 -5.23 6.03
CA PHE A 68 -4.54 -4.30 7.05
C PHE A 68 -6.05 -4.43 7.19
N ALA A 69 -6.55 -4.32 8.42
CA ALA A 69 -7.97 -4.16 8.68
C ALA A 69 -8.21 -2.73 9.18
N TRP A 70 -9.08 -1.98 8.50
CA TRP A 70 -9.45 -0.63 8.95
C TRP A 70 -10.30 -0.74 10.21
N ASP A 71 -10.05 0.14 11.19
CA ASP A 71 -10.76 0.10 12.47
C ASP A 71 -12.26 0.41 12.33
N ASP A 72 -12.61 1.26 11.37
CA ASP A 72 -14.00 1.62 11.11
C ASP A 72 -14.70 0.56 10.27
N GLU A 73 -14.12 0.11 9.17
CA GLU A 73 -14.71 -0.92 8.32
C GLU A 73 -13.78 -1.31 7.18
N GLY A 74 -13.76 -2.60 6.88
CA GLY A 74 -13.11 -3.12 5.70
C GLY A 74 -11.66 -3.50 5.90
N GLU A 75 -11.07 -4.07 4.86
CA GLU A 75 -9.67 -4.46 4.89
C GLU A 75 -9.03 -4.32 3.52
N VAL A 76 -7.71 -4.32 3.48
CA VAL A 76 -6.92 -4.29 2.25
C VAL A 76 -5.85 -5.37 2.33
N GLU A 77 -5.69 -6.09 1.21
CA GLU A 77 -4.66 -7.13 1.07
C GLU A 77 -3.77 -6.79 -0.11
N PHE A 78 -2.46 -6.80 0.12
CA PHE A 78 -1.44 -6.62 -0.91
C PHE A 78 -0.71 -7.94 -1.11
N THR A 79 -0.57 -8.37 -2.36
CA THR A 79 0.22 -9.55 -2.72
C THR A 79 1.25 -9.14 -3.77
N LEU A 80 2.52 -9.42 -3.52
CA LEU A 80 3.63 -9.09 -4.40
C LEU A 80 4.21 -10.36 -5.02
N SER A 81 4.50 -10.30 -6.30
CA SER A 81 5.18 -11.40 -7.00
C SER A 81 6.09 -10.83 -8.08
N ASP A 82 7.08 -11.62 -8.48
CA ASP A 82 8.01 -11.19 -9.52
C ASP A 82 7.32 -11.16 -10.88
N ASP A 83 7.71 -10.18 -11.69
CA ASP A 83 7.25 -10.03 -13.07
C ASP A 83 8.47 -9.72 -13.94
N VAL A 84 8.42 -10.02 -15.21
CA VAL A 84 9.54 -9.75 -16.13
C VAL A 84 9.87 -8.27 -16.19
N ASP A 85 8.88 -7.40 -15.93
CA ASP A 85 9.04 -5.95 -15.98
C ASP A 85 9.18 -5.32 -14.59
N GLY A 86 9.36 -6.12 -13.55
CA GLY A 86 9.52 -5.63 -12.18
C GLY A 86 8.77 -6.45 -11.14
N THR A 87 7.77 -5.86 -10.52
CA THR A 87 6.95 -6.51 -9.50
C THR A 87 5.48 -6.35 -9.81
N ARG A 88 4.75 -7.45 -9.73
CA ARG A 88 3.30 -7.46 -9.85
C ARG A 88 2.69 -7.30 -8.46
N LEU A 89 1.86 -6.29 -8.31
CA LEU A 89 1.11 -6.02 -7.09
C LEU A 89 -0.36 -6.30 -7.33
N VAL A 90 -0.94 -7.15 -6.50
CA VAL A 90 -2.40 -7.36 -6.49
C VAL A 90 -2.95 -6.74 -5.21
N VAL A 91 -3.90 -5.82 -5.36
CA VAL A 91 -4.56 -5.15 -4.24
C VAL A 91 -6.02 -5.54 -4.24
N VAL A 92 -6.49 -6.02 -3.08
CA VAL A 92 -7.91 -6.31 -2.88
C VAL A 92 -8.39 -5.47 -1.70
N GLU A 93 -9.37 -4.61 -1.93
CA GLU A 93 -9.91 -3.70 -0.92
C GLU A 93 -11.43 -3.81 -0.82
N THR A 94 -11.95 -3.66 0.39
CA THR A 94 -13.38 -3.55 0.63
C THR A 94 -13.88 -2.14 0.28
N VAL A 95 -13.10 -1.11 0.64
CA VAL A 95 -13.41 0.31 0.39
C VAL A 95 -12.22 0.96 -0.30
N PRO A 96 -12.42 1.71 -1.40
CA PRO A 96 -11.31 2.29 -2.16
C PRO A 96 -10.57 3.37 -1.37
N ALA A 97 -9.29 3.13 -1.14
CA ALA A 97 -8.35 4.07 -0.55
C ALA A 97 -6.98 3.87 -1.20
N TRP A 98 -6.41 2.69 -1.01
CA TRP A 98 -5.11 2.33 -1.56
C TRP A 98 -5.12 2.20 -3.08
N THR A 99 -6.19 1.61 -3.64
CA THR A 99 -6.29 1.41 -5.10
C THR A 99 -6.22 2.74 -5.83
N THR A 100 -6.95 3.76 -5.35
CA THR A 100 -6.94 5.09 -5.96
C THR A 100 -5.56 5.71 -5.91
N ALA A 101 -4.89 5.65 -4.74
CA ALA A 101 -3.56 6.21 -4.58
C ALA A 101 -2.53 5.48 -5.44
N LEU A 102 -2.61 4.14 -5.51
CA LEU A 102 -1.71 3.33 -6.32
C LEU A 102 -1.90 3.55 -7.81
N ASP A 103 -3.14 3.76 -8.26
CA ASP A 103 -3.41 4.06 -9.66
C ASP A 103 -2.75 5.39 -10.07
N LEU A 104 -2.82 6.40 -9.22
CA LEU A 104 -2.15 7.67 -9.46
C LEU A 104 -0.63 7.52 -9.49
N GLN A 105 -0.08 6.73 -8.59
CA GLN A 105 1.36 6.46 -8.51
C GLN A 105 1.84 5.69 -9.75
N ALA A 106 1.11 4.69 -10.18
CA ALA A 106 1.43 3.91 -11.38
C ALA A 106 1.42 4.79 -12.63
N SER A 107 0.42 5.68 -12.74
CA SER A 107 0.32 6.64 -13.84
C SER A 107 1.51 7.60 -13.87
N ALA A 108 1.93 8.08 -12.71
CA ALA A 108 3.09 8.96 -12.58
C ALA A 108 4.37 8.26 -13.02
N LEU A 109 4.59 7.01 -12.61
CA LEU A 109 5.75 6.21 -13.01
C LEU A 109 5.76 5.97 -14.53
N THR A 110 4.60 5.63 -15.09
CA THR A 110 4.46 5.41 -16.53
C THR A 110 4.76 6.70 -17.30
N TYR A 111 4.27 7.82 -16.82
CA TYR A 111 4.49 9.13 -17.44
C TYR A 111 5.97 9.50 -17.43
N VAL A 112 6.67 9.28 -16.32
CA VAL A 112 8.10 9.60 -16.18
C VAL A 112 8.94 8.75 -17.13
N HIS A 113 8.56 7.51 -17.36
CA HIS A 113 9.31 6.60 -18.23
C HIS A 113 8.83 6.62 -19.68
N GLY A 114 7.70 7.25 -19.91
CA GLY A 114 7.15 7.39 -21.25
C GLY A 114 7.90 8.41 -22.06
#